data_b59a6103694b0ae0858e11ebbb9b8fc7
#
_entry.id   b59a6103694b0ae0858e11ebbb9b8fc7
#
_cell.length_a   1.000
_cell.length_b   1.000
_cell.length_c   1.000
_cell.angle_alpha   90.00
_cell.angle_beta   90.00
_cell.angle_gamma   90.00
#
_symmetry.space_group_name_H-M   'P 1'
#
loop_
_entity.id
_entity.type
_entity.pdbx_description
1 polymer ?
#
loop_
_entity_poly.entity_id
_entity_poly.type
_entity_poly.pdbx_seq_one_letter_code
_entity_poly.pdbx_strand_id
1 'polypeptide(L)'
;MLMPLLRNCIPKPISKIRARFSTASSIAGRKSYKLFSLGDFSLCEGATLRDAKLAYKTYGSLNAQGDNAIVYPTWFSGRHWDNEWLIGSGMGLDPSKYFIIVPNMLGNGLSTSPSNSAPPYDKARFPNVRVQDNVRAQHKLVTEEFGIQTLKLVLGWSMGAGQTFQWAVSYPKMVERILPFCGSARTSPHNQVFLEGVKAALASDDAFQSGWYNQLPTKGLRAAARVYAGWGFSQAFYWNETWRELGFSSLEDFLVGYWEGFFLDDRDPNNLLAMLWTWKNGNVGLTPGFDGSLERALASIQAKAIVMPAEKDLYFPPEDEEYETSFMPNAKLRIIPGVWGHLAGSGLNPVDAKFIDDAVKELLNS
;
A
#
# COMPACT_ATOMS: atom_id res chain seq x y z
N MET A 1 44.21 -28.00 -1.96
CA MET A 1 43.05 -28.72 -2.51
C MET A 1 41.95 -27.71 -2.66
N LEU A 2 41.80 -27.10 -3.84
CA LEU A 2 40.86 -26.03 -4.16
C LEU A 2 39.53 -26.66 -4.55
N MET A 3 38.45 -26.28 -3.86
CA MET A 3 37.07 -26.59 -4.29
C MET A 3 36.67 -25.69 -5.46
N PRO A 4 36.00 -26.21 -6.48
CA PRO A 4 35.57 -25.45 -7.63
C PRO A 4 34.31 -24.63 -7.31
N LEU A 5 34.35 -23.36 -7.72
CA LEU A 5 33.27 -22.40 -7.77
C LEU A 5 32.10 -22.94 -8.60
N LEU A 6 30.93 -23.10 -7.98
CA LEU A 6 29.67 -23.25 -8.67
C LEU A 6 29.29 -21.90 -9.30
N ARG A 7 29.73 -21.69 -10.54
CA ARG A 7 29.10 -20.74 -11.46
C ARG A 7 28.02 -21.52 -12.22
N ASN A 8 26.76 -21.17 -11.95
CA ASN A 8 25.66 -21.20 -12.94
C ASN A 8 24.31 -21.19 -12.21
N CYS A 9 23.68 -20.02 -12.28
CA CYS A 9 22.26 -19.79 -12.47
C CYS A 9 21.94 -18.33 -12.14
N ILE A 10 22.34 -17.42 -13.03
CA ILE A 10 21.78 -16.05 -13.01
C ILE A 10 20.59 -16.07 -13.95
N PRO A 11 19.35 -15.88 -13.45
CA PRO A 11 18.21 -15.68 -14.35
C PRO A 11 18.30 -14.29 -14.98
N LYS A 12 18.27 -14.24 -16.30
CA LYS A 12 18.07 -12.98 -17.04
C LYS A 12 16.73 -12.38 -16.67
N PRO A 13 16.66 -11.22 -16.00
CA PRO A 13 15.64 -10.28 -16.41
C PRO A 13 15.82 -8.81 -15.98
N ILE A 14 16.86 -8.12 -16.37
CA ILE A 14 17.08 -6.75 -15.87
C ILE A 14 16.50 -5.66 -16.80
N SER A 15 16.11 -6.00 -18.02
CA SER A 15 15.45 -5.07 -18.95
C SER A 15 14.03 -4.68 -18.56
N LYS A 16 13.37 -5.41 -17.63
CA LYS A 16 11.96 -5.19 -17.28
C LYS A 16 11.71 -4.06 -16.28
N ILE A 17 12.65 -3.68 -15.43
CA ILE A 17 12.43 -2.64 -14.42
C ILE A 17 12.61 -1.25 -15.03
N ARG A 18 13.65 -1.02 -15.81
CA ARG A 18 13.75 0.19 -16.65
C ARG A 18 12.54 0.32 -17.59
N ALA A 19 12.03 -0.80 -18.10
CA ALA A 19 10.85 -0.86 -18.93
C ALA A 19 9.54 -0.57 -18.18
N ARG A 20 9.40 -0.89 -16.88
CA ARG A 20 8.22 -0.53 -16.09
C ARG A 20 8.04 0.99 -15.93
N PHE A 21 9.13 1.74 -15.89
CA PHE A 21 9.10 3.21 -15.84
C PHE A 21 9.17 3.87 -17.22
N SER A 22 9.51 3.15 -18.30
CA SER A 22 9.80 3.72 -19.63
C SER A 22 8.87 3.27 -20.76
N THR A 23 7.93 2.34 -20.56
CA THR A 23 7.12 1.86 -21.68
C THR A 23 5.68 2.33 -21.66
N ALA A 24 5.31 3.03 -22.74
CA ALA A 24 3.94 3.35 -23.14
C ALA A 24 3.01 2.14 -23.32
N SER A 25 3.49 0.90 -23.12
CA SER A 25 2.76 -0.33 -23.48
C SER A 25 1.65 -0.73 -22.53
N SER A 26 1.36 0.05 -21.48
CA SER A 26 0.30 -0.28 -20.54
C SER A 26 -0.73 0.85 -20.29
N ILE A 27 -0.74 1.91 -21.09
CA ILE A 27 -1.72 3.02 -20.90
C ILE A 27 -3.16 2.50 -21.00
N ALA A 28 -3.42 1.55 -21.89
CA ALA A 28 -4.75 0.94 -22.03
C ALA A 28 -5.14 0.09 -20.81
N GLY A 29 -4.20 -0.67 -20.23
CA GLY A 29 -4.42 -1.44 -19.00
C GLY A 29 -4.57 -0.55 -17.75
N ARG A 30 -3.82 0.55 -17.67
CA ARG A 30 -3.91 1.55 -16.60
C ARG A 30 -5.26 2.27 -16.57
N LYS A 31 -5.99 2.35 -17.67
CA LYS A 31 -7.32 2.98 -17.77
C LYS A 31 -8.49 2.01 -17.53
N SER A 32 -8.25 0.73 -17.34
CA SER A 32 -9.28 -0.27 -17.14
C SER A 32 -9.61 -0.44 -15.65
N TYR A 33 -10.39 0.51 -15.11
CA TYR A 33 -10.97 0.44 -13.78
C TYR A 33 -12.40 0.95 -13.81
N LYS A 34 -13.18 0.65 -12.76
CA LYS A 34 -14.55 1.16 -12.55
C LYS A 34 -14.56 2.22 -11.46
N LEU A 35 -15.61 3.03 -11.47
CA LEU A 35 -15.90 4.00 -10.42
C LEU A 35 -17.20 3.60 -9.72
N PHE A 36 -17.11 3.40 -8.41
CA PHE A 36 -18.27 3.23 -7.55
C PHE A 36 -18.66 4.58 -6.96
N SER A 37 -19.94 4.97 -7.07
CA SER A 37 -20.44 6.21 -6.50
C SER A 37 -20.65 6.05 -4.98
N LEU A 38 -19.97 6.90 -4.21
CA LEU A 38 -20.17 6.99 -2.77
C LEU A 38 -21.22 8.05 -2.40
N GLY A 39 -21.62 8.88 -3.39
CA GLY A 39 -22.48 10.03 -3.14
C GLY A 39 -21.80 11.06 -2.23
N ASP A 40 -22.60 11.69 -1.37
CA ASP A 40 -22.11 12.58 -0.32
C ASP A 40 -21.52 11.74 0.81
N PHE A 41 -20.20 11.69 0.90
CA PHE A 41 -19.46 10.83 1.80
C PHE A 41 -18.86 11.60 2.98
N SER A 42 -19.45 11.44 4.18
CA SER A 42 -18.97 12.07 5.40
C SER A 42 -17.70 11.43 5.91
N LEU A 43 -16.70 12.24 6.21
CA LEU A 43 -15.38 11.83 6.72
C LEU A 43 -15.35 11.87 8.26
N CYS A 44 -14.46 11.06 8.84
CA CYS A 44 -14.24 11.02 10.29
C CYS A 44 -13.82 12.40 10.86
N GLU A 45 -13.13 13.22 10.07
CA GLU A 45 -12.71 14.59 10.44
C GLU A 45 -13.83 15.65 10.27
N GLY A 46 -15.06 15.24 9.98
CA GLY A 46 -16.25 16.10 9.95
C GLY A 46 -16.58 16.74 8.61
N ALA A 47 -15.69 16.71 7.61
CA ALA A 47 -16.00 17.18 6.26
C ALA A 47 -16.86 16.17 5.50
N THR A 48 -17.55 16.62 4.43
CA THR A 48 -18.31 15.74 3.53
C THR A 48 -17.81 15.92 2.11
N LEU A 49 -17.21 14.88 1.54
CA LEU A 49 -16.88 14.82 0.11
C LEU A 49 -18.18 14.73 -0.69
N ARG A 50 -18.40 15.67 -1.61
CA ARG A 50 -19.58 15.68 -2.49
C ARG A 50 -19.34 14.84 -3.72
N ASP A 51 -20.35 14.09 -4.16
CA ASP A 51 -20.26 13.18 -5.33
C ASP A 51 -18.96 12.36 -5.33
N ALA A 52 -18.59 11.83 -4.17
CA ALA A 52 -17.38 11.07 -3.99
C ALA A 52 -17.41 9.77 -4.78
N LYS A 53 -16.25 9.35 -5.31
CA LYS A 53 -16.10 8.14 -6.12
C LYS A 53 -14.92 7.32 -5.64
N LEU A 54 -15.13 6.02 -5.58
CA LEU A 54 -14.08 5.05 -5.30
C LEU A 54 -13.72 4.31 -6.59
N ALA A 55 -12.50 4.50 -7.07
CA ALA A 55 -11.97 3.77 -8.21
C ALA A 55 -11.55 2.35 -7.78
N TYR A 56 -11.90 1.34 -8.55
CA TYR A 56 -11.55 -0.05 -8.25
C TYR A 56 -11.39 -0.90 -9.50
N LYS A 57 -10.65 -1.99 -9.36
CA LYS A 57 -10.56 -3.05 -10.38
C LYS A 57 -10.85 -4.40 -9.76
N THR A 58 -11.43 -5.30 -10.54
CA THR A 58 -11.71 -6.66 -10.11
C THR A 58 -11.03 -7.68 -11.01
N TYR A 59 -10.71 -8.84 -10.45
CA TYR A 59 -10.15 -9.98 -11.13
C TYR A 59 -10.92 -11.23 -10.71
N GLY A 60 -11.16 -12.16 -11.67
CA GLY A 60 -11.96 -13.33 -11.43
C GLY A 60 -13.45 -13.06 -11.36
N SER A 61 -14.19 -13.98 -10.77
CA SER A 61 -15.66 -13.91 -10.66
C SER A 61 -16.12 -14.30 -9.26
N LEU A 62 -17.14 -13.60 -8.76
CA LEU A 62 -17.81 -13.95 -7.53
C LEU A 62 -18.60 -15.24 -7.78
N ASN A 63 -18.44 -16.22 -6.89
CA ASN A 63 -19.20 -17.47 -6.97
C ASN A 63 -20.66 -17.29 -6.49
N ALA A 64 -21.50 -18.28 -6.73
CA ALA A 64 -22.92 -18.22 -6.39
C ALA A 64 -23.18 -18.12 -4.87
N GLN A 65 -22.24 -18.57 -4.05
CA GLN A 65 -22.32 -18.51 -2.58
C GLN A 65 -21.86 -17.16 -2.04
N GLY A 66 -21.13 -16.35 -2.83
CA GLY A 66 -20.59 -15.06 -2.42
C GLY A 66 -19.45 -15.14 -1.39
N ASP A 67 -18.78 -16.29 -1.26
CA ASP A 67 -17.82 -16.59 -0.19
C ASP A 67 -16.35 -16.68 -0.66
N ASN A 68 -16.07 -16.36 -1.93
CA ASN A 68 -14.72 -16.36 -2.50
C ASN A 68 -14.13 -14.96 -2.72
N ALA A 69 -14.67 -13.95 -2.06
CA ALA A 69 -14.23 -12.55 -2.23
C ALA A 69 -12.98 -12.22 -1.41
N ILE A 70 -12.04 -11.51 -2.05
CA ILE A 70 -10.81 -11.02 -1.45
C ILE A 70 -10.70 -9.51 -1.70
N VAL A 71 -10.32 -8.73 -0.68
CA VAL A 71 -10.04 -7.30 -0.82
C VAL A 71 -8.53 -7.07 -0.68
N TYR A 72 -7.94 -6.39 -1.69
CA TYR A 72 -6.51 -6.07 -1.74
C TYR A 72 -6.32 -4.57 -1.99
N PRO A 73 -6.46 -3.69 -0.96
CA PRO A 73 -6.37 -2.24 -1.11
C PRO A 73 -4.98 -1.77 -1.53
N THR A 74 -4.95 -0.64 -2.23
CA THR A 74 -3.70 0.00 -2.63
C THR A 74 -2.99 0.68 -1.45
N TRP A 75 -1.76 1.12 -1.68
CA TRP A 75 -0.85 1.71 -0.69
C TRP A 75 -0.50 3.17 -1.04
N PHE A 76 0.39 3.81 -0.29
CA PHE A 76 0.82 5.21 -0.53
C PHE A 76 1.24 5.44 -1.97
N SER A 77 0.60 6.33 -2.66
CA SER A 77 0.78 6.62 -4.10
C SER A 77 0.54 5.45 -5.06
N GLY A 78 0.24 4.25 -4.55
CA GLY A 78 -0.03 3.05 -5.33
C GLY A 78 -1.38 3.10 -6.02
N ARG A 79 -1.47 2.41 -7.14
CA ARG A 79 -2.68 2.24 -7.95
C ARG A 79 -2.94 0.75 -8.15
N HIS A 80 -4.16 0.38 -8.51
CA HIS A 80 -4.57 -1.03 -8.60
C HIS A 80 -3.61 -1.91 -9.42
N TRP A 81 -2.97 -1.39 -10.47
CA TRP A 81 -2.01 -2.16 -11.27
C TRP A 81 -0.68 -2.43 -10.55
N ASP A 82 -0.36 -1.67 -9.51
CA ASP A 82 0.84 -1.89 -8.72
C ASP A 82 0.70 -3.11 -7.78
N ASN A 83 -0.55 -3.59 -7.56
CA ASN A 83 -0.86 -4.80 -6.80
C ASN A 83 -0.89 -6.07 -7.67
N GLU A 84 -0.87 -5.95 -9.00
CA GLU A 84 -1.07 -7.08 -9.94
C GLU A 84 0.02 -8.16 -9.84
N TRP A 85 1.18 -7.86 -9.26
CA TRP A 85 2.28 -8.83 -9.14
C TRP A 85 1.94 -10.06 -8.30
N LEU A 86 0.97 -9.96 -7.38
CA LEU A 86 0.51 -11.05 -6.51
C LEU A 86 -0.74 -11.76 -7.06
N ILE A 87 -1.29 -11.30 -8.20
CA ILE A 87 -2.52 -11.80 -8.81
C ILE A 87 -2.18 -12.59 -10.08
N GLY A 88 -2.51 -13.87 -10.12
CA GLY A 88 -2.23 -14.69 -11.29
C GLY A 88 -2.61 -16.16 -11.15
N SER A 89 -2.65 -16.87 -12.27
CA SER A 89 -2.90 -18.30 -12.28
C SER A 89 -1.82 -19.07 -11.50
N GLY A 90 -2.24 -19.95 -10.60
CA GLY A 90 -1.37 -20.73 -9.74
C GLY A 90 -0.77 -19.98 -8.55
N MET A 91 -1.03 -18.68 -8.42
CA MET A 91 -0.68 -17.88 -7.25
C MET A 91 -1.72 -18.03 -6.13
N GLY A 92 -1.41 -17.52 -4.94
CA GLY A 92 -2.39 -17.46 -3.84
C GLY A 92 -3.62 -16.65 -4.22
N LEU A 93 -3.45 -15.54 -4.94
CA LEU A 93 -4.54 -14.74 -5.51
C LEU A 93 -4.84 -15.18 -6.95
N ASP A 94 -5.35 -16.40 -7.10
CA ASP A 94 -5.70 -16.97 -8.40
C ASP A 94 -7.11 -16.52 -8.84
N PRO A 95 -7.24 -15.73 -9.94
CA PRO A 95 -8.55 -15.25 -10.43
C PRO A 95 -9.50 -16.37 -10.91
N SER A 96 -8.99 -17.58 -11.14
CA SER A 96 -9.84 -18.74 -11.46
C SER A 96 -10.60 -19.27 -10.24
N LYS A 97 -10.17 -18.93 -9.02
CA LYS A 97 -10.74 -19.40 -7.75
C LYS A 97 -11.40 -18.28 -6.95
N TYR A 98 -10.83 -17.08 -7.01
CA TYR A 98 -11.22 -15.97 -6.15
C TYR A 98 -11.69 -14.76 -6.95
N PHE A 99 -12.63 -14.03 -6.36
CA PHE A 99 -13.04 -12.71 -6.81
C PHE A 99 -12.25 -11.67 -6.04
N ILE A 100 -11.26 -11.07 -6.69
CA ILE A 100 -10.30 -10.17 -6.08
C ILE A 100 -10.69 -8.73 -6.40
N ILE A 101 -10.94 -7.92 -5.39
CA ILE A 101 -11.32 -6.52 -5.50
C ILE A 101 -10.09 -5.69 -5.07
N VAL A 102 -9.59 -4.82 -5.95
CA VAL A 102 -8.48 -3.90 -5.68
C VAL A 102 -9.01 -2.48 -5.68
N PRO A 103 -9.44 -1.95 -4.53
CA PRO A 103 -9.88 -0.56 -4.39
C PRO A 103 -8.68 0.38 -4.33
N ASN A 104 -8.78 1.49 -5.04
CA ASN A 104 -7.81 2.58 -4.96
C ASN A 104 -8.15 3.47 -3.77
N MET A 105 -7.13 3.91 -3.02
CA MET A 105 -7.36 4.81 -1.89
C MET A 105 -7.94 6.15 -2.34
N LEU A 106 -8.78 6.76 -1.51
CA LEU A 106 -9.10 8.17 -1.61
C LEU A 106 -7.80 8.98 -1.50
N GLY A 107 -7.62 9.95 -2.37
CA GLY A 107 -6.40 10.74 -2.44
C GLY A 107 -5.34 10.25 -3.43
N ASN A 108 -5.49 9.07 -4.07
CA ASN A 108 -4.45 8.53 -4.97
C ASN A 108 -4.50 9.01 -6.42
N GLY A 109 -5.43 9.92 -6.75
CA GLY A 109 -5.59 10.49 -8.10
C GLY A 109 -6.57 9.75 -9.00
N LEU A 110 -7.00 8.52 -8.65
CA LEU A 110 -8.03 7.76 -9.38
C LEU A 110 -9.38 7.82 -8.67
N SER A 111 -9.42 7.55 -7.37
CA SER A 111 -10.55 7.87 -6.51
C SER A 111 -10.64 9.38 -6.26
N THR A 112 -11.71 9.85 -5.62
CA THR A 112 -11.82 11.27 -5.21
C THR A 112 -10.56 11.72 -4.48
N SER A 113 -9.94 12.78 -4.98
CA SER A 113 -8.57 13.21 -4.63
C SER A 113 -8.43 14.72 -4.78
N PRO A 114 -7.40 15.35 -4.18
CA PRO A 114 -7.10 16.77 -4.38
C PRO A 114 -7.07 17.21 -5.85
N SER A 115 -6.48 16.39 -6.72
CA SER A 115 -6.26 16.72 -8.13
C SER A 115 -7.50 16.58 -9.01
N ASN A 116 -8.55 15.90 -8.55
CA ASN A 116 -9.76 15.63 -9.35
C ASN A 116 -11.07 16.07 -8.68
N SER A 117 -11.00 16.71 -7.52
CA SER A 117 -12.16 17.26 -6.81
C SER A 117 -12.49 18.67 -7.31
N ALA A 118 -13.78 19.01 -7.33
CA ALA A 118 -14.24 20.36 -7.59
C ALA A 118 -14.10 21.26 -6.34
N PRO A 119 -14.03 22.61 -6.51
CA PRO A 119 -14.17 23.51 -5.37
C PRO A 119 -15.43 23.23 -4.56
N PRO A 120 -15.39 23.39 -3.22
CA PRO A 120 -14.32 23.98 -2.41
C PRO A 120 -13.21 23.00 -1.98
N TYR A 121 -13.25 21.75 -2.36
CA TYR A 121 -12.33 20.69 -1.87
C TYR A 121 -11.25 20.30 -2.89
N ASP A 122 -10.93 21.18 -3.82
CA ASP A 122 -9.86 21.01 -4.77
C ASP A 122 -8.48 21.32 -4.19
N LYS A 123 -7.45 20.73 -4.73
CA LYS A 123 -6.03 21.02 -4.43
C LYS A 123 -5.73 21.03 -2.93
N ALA A 124 -5.13 22.13 -2.42
CA ALA A 124 -4.74 22.29 -1.03
C ALA A 124 -5.91 22.33 -0.03
N ARG A 125 -7.16 22.48 -0.50
CA ARG A 125 -8.36 22.47 0.36
C ARG A 125 -8.99 21.10 0.52
N PHE A 126 -8.40 20.07 -0.07
CA PHE A 126 -8.92 18.71 0.09
C PHE A 126 -8.93 18.31 1.58
N PRO A 127 -10.05 17.78 2.08
CA PRO A 127 -10.16 17.46 3.49
C PRO A 127 -9.30 16.25 3.86
N ASN A 128 -8.96 16.17 5.15
CA ASN A 128 -8.24 15.03 5.70
C ASN A 128 -9.07 13.75 5.65
N VAL A 129 -8.52 12.70 5.09
CA VAL A 129 -9.13 11.37 4.97
C VAL A 129 -8.38 10.40 5.89
N ARG A 130 -9.07 9.71 6.77
CA ARG A 130 -8.48 8.67 7.63
C ARG A 130 -8.44 7.31 6.94
N VAL A 131 -7.66 6.38 7.50
CA VAL A 131 -7.68 4.96 7.09
C VAL A 131 -9.09 4.39 7.26
N GLN A 132 -9.79 4.77 8.34
CA GLN A 132 -11.19 4.41 8.59
C GLN A 132 -12.13 4.82 7.46
N ASP A 133 -11.94 6.02 6.91
CA ASP A 133 -12.77 6.50 5.78
C ASP A 133 -12.54 5.66 4.53
N ASN A 134 -11.29 5.32 4.23
CA ASN A 134 -10.97 4.42 3.12
C ASN A 134 -11.66 3.06 3.28
N VAL A 135 -11.57 2.46 4.46
CA VAL A 135 -12.19 1.15 4.74
C VAL A 135 -13.72 1.25 4.71
N ARG A 136 -14.33 2.33 5.20
CA ARG A 136 -15.78 2.56 5.08
C ARG A 136 -16.22 2.69 3.62
N ALA A 137 -15.46 3.39 2.79
CA ALA A 137 -15.72 3.51 1.36
C ALA A 137 -15.62 2.14 0.65
N GLN A 138 -14.61 1.35 1.00
CA GLN A 138 -14.43 -0.01 0.49
C GLN A 138 -15.54 -0.95 0.96
N HIS A 139 -15.99 -0.83 2.21
CA HIS A 139 -17.10 -1.61 2.73
C HIS A 139 -18.39 -1.33 1.94
N LYS A 140 -18.70 -0.05 1.65
CA LYS A 140 -19.85 0.31 0.79
C LYS A 140 -19.72 -0.33 -0.59
N LEU A 141 -18.53 -0.28 -1.22
CA LEU A 141 -18.28 -0.94 -2.51
C LEU A 141 -18.58 -2.44 -2.42
N VAL A 142 -18.06 -3.11 -1.40
CA VAL A 142 -18.17 -4.57 -1.25
C VAL A 142 -19.62 -4.99 -0.99
N THR A 143 -20.35 -4.26 -0.18
CA THR A 143 -21.73 -4.61 0.22
C THR A 143 -22.79 -4.11 -0.75
N GLU A 144 -22.67 -2.88 -1.26
CA GLU A 144 -23.70 -2.25 -2.09
C GLU A 144 -23.54 -2.60 -3.58
N GLU A 145 -22.31 -2.68 -4.12
CA GLU A 145 -22.08 -3.02 -5.52
C GLU A 145 -22.11 -4.54 -5.77
N PHE A 146 -21.59 -5.34 -4.81
CA PHE A 146 -21.43 -6.77 -5.00
C PHE A 146 -22.31 -7.64 -4.10
N GLY A 147 -22.97 -7.07 -3.09
CA GLY A 147 -23.82 -7.81 -2.13
C GLY A 147 -23.04 -8.77 -1.23
N ILE A 148 -21.70 -8.62 -1.13
CA ILE A 148 -20.83 -9.52 -0.38
C ILE A 148 -21.00 -9.29 1.11
N GLN A 149 -21.23 -10.38 1.87
CA GLN A 149 -21.41 -10.36 3.31
C GLN A 149 -20.17 -10.89 4.06
N THR A 150 -19.31 -11.65 3.40
CA THR A 150 -18.12 -12.28 4.00
C THR A 150 -16.94 -12.14 3.05
N LEU A 151 -15.79 -11.76 3.61
CA LEU A 151 -14.53 -11.69 2.90
C LEU A 151 -13.63 -12.86 3.30
N LYS A 152 -13.23 -13.63 2.30
CA LYS A 152 -12.32 -14.77 2.48
C LYS A 152 -10.97 -14.35 3.00
N LEU A 153 -10.49 -13.19 2.52
CA LEU A 153 -9.22 -12.60 2.89
C LEU A 153 -9.25 -11.09 2.65
N VAL A 154 -8.67 -10.33 3.57
CA VAL A 154 -8.19 -8.97 3.31
C VAL A 154 -6.69 -8.99 3.49
N LEU A 155 -5.96 -8.47 2.50
CA LEU A 155 -4.50 -8.40 2.57
C LEU A 155 -4.00 -7.07 2.01
N GLY A 156 -2.78 -6.67 2.41
CA GLY A 156 -2.24 -5.42 1.87
C GLY A 156 -0.81 -5.15 2.31
N TRP A 157 -0.10 -4.43 1.45
CA TRP A 157 1.24 -3.92 1.67
C TRP A 157 1.20 -2.49 2.21
N SER A 158 2.10 -2.16 3.16
CA SER A 158 2.33 -0.78 3.59
C SER A 158 1.04 -0.13 4.14
N MET A 159 0.58 1.00 3.60
CA MET A 159 -0.75 1.55 3.94
C MET A 159 -1.90 0.60 3.61
N GLY A 160 -1.72 -0.34 2.69
CA GLY A 160 -2.66 -1.43 2.46
C GLY A 160 -2.75 -2.37 3.66
N ALA A 161 -1.64 -2.59 4.36
CA ALA A 161 -1.64 -3.35 5.62
C ALA A 161 -2.40 -2.61 6.73
N GLY A 162 -2.19 -1.30 6.87
CA GLY A 162 -2.99 -0.49 7.81
C GLY A 162 -4.50 -0.55 7.52
N GLN A 163 -4.88 -0.58 6.23
CA GLN A 163 -6.28 -0.79 5.83
C GLN A 163 -6.74 -2.22 6.14
N THR A 164 -5.87 -3.22 6.03
CA THR A 164 -6.15 -4.63 6.35
C THR A 164 -6.47 -4.80 7.84
N PHE A 165 -5.66 -4.23 8.73
CA PHE A 165 -5.96 -4.16 10.16
C PHE A 165 -7.27 -3.43 10.44
N GLN A 166 -7.47 -2.29 9.79
CA GLN A 166 -8.69 -1.50 9.96
C GLN A 166 -9.96 -2.27 9.54
N TRP A 167 -9.90 -3.05 8.46
CA TRP A 167 -10.99 -3.92 8.05
C TRP A 167 -11.35 -4.92 9.15
N ALA A 168 -10.36 -5.61 9.70
CA ALA A 168 -10.58 -6.62 10.74
C ALA A 168 -11.13 -6.03 12.05
N VAL A 169 -10.71 -4.80 12.39
CA VAL A 169 -11.21 -4.10 13.59
C VAL A 169 -12.62 -3.56 13.37
N SER A 170 -12.88 -2.96 12.19
CA SER A 170 -14.20 -2.34 11.92
C SER A 170 -15.28 -3.35 11.61
N TYR A 171 -14.94 -4.48 10.99
CA TYR A 171 -15.88 -5.48 10.51
C TYR A 171 -15.46 -6.91 10.90
N PRO A 172 -15.28 -7.21 12.21
CA PRO A 172 -14.68 -8.46 12.67
C PRO A 172 -15.46 -9.72 12.29
N LYS A 173 -16.78 -9.60 12.08
CA LYS A 173 -17.64 -10.73 11.66
C LYS A 173 -17.65 -10.94 10.15
N MET A 174 -17.19 -9.98 9.38
CA MET A 174 -17.17 -10.02 7.92
C MET A 174 -15.87 -10.59 7.37
N VAL A 175 -14.75 -10.43 8.10
CA VAL A 175 -13.41 -10.79 7.63
C VAL A 175 -12.97 -12.10 8.25
N GLU A 176 -12.81 -13.15 7.42
CA GLU A 176 -12.37 -14.46 7.89
C GLU A 176 -10.85 -14.51 8.14
N ARG A 177 -10.07 -13.88 7.27
CA ARG A 177 -8.61 -13.92 7.29
C ARG A 177 -8.01 -12.57 6.95
N ILE A 178 -6.85 -12.26 7.55
CA ILE A 178 -6.06 -11.08 7.17
C ILE A 178 -4.59 -11.44 6.96
N LEU A 179 -3.96 -10.77 5.99
CA LEU A 179 -2.51 -10.84 5.76
C LEU A 179 -1.96 -9.44 5.53
N PRO A 180 -1.74 -8.65 6.59
CA PRO A 180 -1.00 -7.40 6.49
C PRO A 180 0.50 -7.68 6.34
N PHE A 181 1.18 -7.00 5.39
CA PHE A 181 2.61 -7.14 5.20
C PHE A 181 3.33 -5.80 5.02
N CYS A 182 4.49 -5.69 5.63
CA CYS A 182 5.31 -4.47 5.71
C CYS A 182 4.48 -3.24 6.08
N GLY A 183 3.71 -3.30 7.19
CA GLY A 183 2.87 -2.19 7.63
C GLY A 183 2.12 -2.48 8.91
N SER A 184 1.81 -1.46 9.69
CA SER A 184 1.31 -1.55 11.07
C SER A 184 -0.14 -1.10 11.21
N ALA A 185 -0.76 -1.49 12.33
CA ALA A 185 -2.10 -1.04 12.74
C ALA A 185 -2.10 0.41 13.26
N ARG A 186 -0.94 0.90 13.71
CA ARG A 186 -0.73 2.29 14.13
C ARG A 186 0.62 2.79 13.63
N THR A 187 0.62 3.98 13.01
CA THR A 187 1.85 4.66 12.59
C THR A 187 2.67 5.07 13.83
N SER A 188 3.86 4.51 13.97
CA SER A 188 4.76 4.81 15.10
C SER A 188 5.28 6.24 15.05
N PRO A 189 5.71 6.83 16.20
CA PRO A 189 6.31 8.16 16.24
C PRO A 189 7.53 8.30 15.33
N HIS A 190 8.37 7.27 15.21
CA HIS A 190 9.54 7.28 14.33
C HIS A 190 9.13 7.38 12.86
N ASN A 191 8.10 6.62 12.45
CA ASN A 191 7.53 6.72 11.10
C ASN A 191 6.94 8.12 10.84
N GLN A 192 6.29 8.74 11.84
CA GLN A 192 5.78 10.11 11.70
C GLN A 192 6.90 11.13 11.44
N VAL A 193 8.08 10.97 12.06
CA VAL A 193 9.26 11.83 11.80
C VAL A 193 9.71 11.73 10.35
N PHE A 194 9.77 10.51 9.80
CA PHE A 194 10.07 10.29 8.40
C PHE A 194 9.06 11.02 7.48
N LEU A 195 7.75 10.86 7.73
CA LEU A 195 6.69 11.46 6.92
C LEU A 195 6.73 13.00 6.95
N GLU A 196 7.07 13.59 8.10
CA GLU A 196 7.29 15.04 8.20
C GLU A 196 8.52 15.48 7.39
N GLY A 197 9.58 14.69 7.34
CA GLY A 197 10.75 14.94 6.49
C GLY A 197 10.39 14.96 5.00
N VAL A 198 9.61 13.97 4.54
CA VAL A 198 9.12 13.90 3.14
C VAL A 198 8.24 15.11 2.81
N LYS A 199 7.30 15.45 3.70
CA LYS A 199 6.42 16.61 3.54
C LYS A 199 7.22 17.91 3.47
N ALA A 200 8.15 18.12 4.39
CA ALA A 200 8.98 19.32 4.43
C ALA A 200 9.82 19.48 3.16
N ALA A 201 10.43 18.38 2.68
CA ALA A 201 11.22 18.39 1.44
C ALA A 201 10.37 18.76 0.22
N LEU A 202 9.16 18.21 0.09
CA LEU A 202 8.24 18.56 -1.00
C LEU A 202 7.80 20.02 -0.92
N ALA A 203 7.39 20.46 0.27
CA ALA A 203 6.84 21.80 0.49
C ALA A 203 7.89 22.93 0.44
N SER A 204 9.18 22.61 0.47
CA SER A 204 10.27 23.61 0.38
C SER A 204 10.50 24.17 -1.03
N ASP A 205 9.89 23.60 -2.06
CA ASP A 205 9.94 24.14 -3.42
C ASP A 205 9.04 25.37 -3.53
N ASP A 206 9.60 26.52 -3.91
CA ASP A 206 8.84 27.76 -4.12
C ASP A 206 7.71 27.60 -5.13
N ALA A 207 7.89 26.71 -6.13
CA ALA A 207 6.86 26.40 -7.11
C ALA A 207 5.64 25.67 -6.51
N PHE A 208 5.75 25.08 -5.31
CA PHE A 208 4.65 24.41 -4.63
C PHE A 208 3.54 25.37 -4.18
N GLN A 209 3.88 26.60 -3.81
CA GLN A 209 2.95 27.68 -3.46
C GLN A 209 1.84 27.23 -2.48
N SER A 210 2.25 26.52 -1.40
CA SER A 210 1.31 25.98 -0.39
C SER A 210 0.19 25.10 -1.00
N GLY A 211 0.48 24.38 -2.09
CA GLY A 211 -0.46 23.50 -2.80
C GLY A 211 -1.28 24.17 -3.90
N TRP A 212 -1.01 25.45 -4.22
CA TRP A 212 -1.70 26.22 -5.29
C TRP A 212 -0.85 26.38 -6.55
N TYR A 213 0.07 25.43 -6.79
CA TYR A 213 0.99 25.46 -7.91
C TYR A 213 0.27 25.50 -9.28
N ASN A 214 0.87 26.25 -10.20
CA ASN A 214 0.51 26.25 -11.62
C ASN A 214 1.52 25.45 -12.46
N GLN A 215 2.73 25.26 -11.94
CA GLN A 215 3.77 24.41 -12.50
C GLN A 215 4.14 23.35 -11.46
N LEU A 216 4.40 22.14 -11.94
CA LEU A 216 4.76 21.02 -11.07
C LEU A 216 6.01 21.37 -10.25
N PRO A 217 6.00 21.27 -8.91
CA PRO A 217 7.14 21.55 -8.04
C PRO A 217 8.16 20.41 -8.12
N THR A 218 8.88 20.33 -9.22
CA THR A 218 9.76 19.20 -9.56
C THR A 218 10.97 19.13 -8.64
N LYS A 219 11.47 20.25 -8.12
CA LYS A 219 12.57 20.26 -7.14
C LYS A 219 12.11 19.63 -5.82
N GLY A 220 10.93 20.01 -5.34
CA GLY A 220 10.33 19.47 -4.12
C GLY A 220 10.03 17.98 -4.24
N LEU A 221 9.47 17.53 -5.38
CA LEU A 221 9.23 16.11 -5.65
C LEU A 221 10.52 15.30 -5.65
N ARG A 222 11.59 15.79 -6.29
CA ARG A 222 12.92 15.14 -6.29
C ARG A 222 13.51 15.09 -4.88
N ALA A 223 13.41 16.18 -4.12
CA ALA A 223 13.90 16.24 -2.75
C ALA A 223 13.15 15.23 -1.85
N ALA A 224 11.83 15.19 -1.95
CA ALA A 224 10.99 14.20 -1.25
C ALA A 224 11.37 12.75 -1.62
N ALA A 225 11.60 12.48 -2.90
CA ALA A 225 12.05 11.18 -3.39
C ALA A 225 13.39 10.75 -2.76
N ARG A 226 14.35 11.66 -2.65
CA ARG A 226 15.66 11.37 -2.02
C ARG A 226 15.55 11.15 -0.52
N VAL A 227 14.68 11.88 0.19
CA VAL A 227 14.36 11.57 1.60
C VAL A 227 13.76 10.17 1.70
N TYR A 228 12.81 9.85 0.82
CA TYR A 228 12.12 8.56 0.77
C TYR A 228 13.09 7.41 0.46
N ALA A 229 14.09 7.64 -0.39
CA ALA A 229 15.11 6.68 -0.77
C ALA A 229 15.89 6.12 0.42
N GLY A 230 16.22 6.97 1.40
CA GLY A 230 16.95 6.56 2.60
C GLY A 230 16.18 5.65 3.55
N TRP A 231 14.87 5.49 3.35
CA TRP A 231 13.99 4.72 4.22
C TRP A 231 13.35 3.51 3.53
N GLY A 232 13.12 3.57 2.22
CA GLY A 232 12.41 2.53 1.47
C GLY A 232 13.18 1.22 1.38
N PHE A 233 14.47 1.29 1.17
CA PHE A 233 15.36 0.15 1.22
C PHE A 233 16.19 0.17 2.50
N SER A 234 16.68 -0.99 2.93
CA SER A 234 17.50 -1.12 4.12
C SER A 234 18.91 -0.55 3.92
N GLN A 235 19.60 -0.28 5.02
CA GLN A 235 21.03 0.06 4.98
C GLN A 235 21.87 -1.05 4.32
N ALA A 236 21.53 -2.32 4.59
CA ALA A 236 22.22 -3.46 3.98
C ALA A 236 22.01 -3.55 2.47
N PHE A 237 20.83 -3.16 1.95
CA PHE A 237 20.59 -3.05 0.52
C PHE A 237 21.57 -2.09 -0.15
N TYR A 238 21.77 -0.90 0.46
CA TYR A 238 22.73 0.08 -0.05
C TYR A 238 24.17 -0.36 0.12
N TRP A 239 24.52 -0.93 1.27
CA TRP A 239 25.86 -1.43 1.55
C TRP A 239 26.30 -2.52 0.57
N ASN A 240 25.39 -3.43 0.24
CA ASN A 240 25.64 -4.53 -0.71
C ASN A 240 25.52 -4.11 -2.17
N GLU A 241 25.25 -2.84 -2.45
CA GLU A 241 24.97 -2.32 -3.79
C GLU A 241 23.88 -3.12 -4.55
N THR A 242 22.88 -3.67 -3.85
CA THR A 242 21.81 -4.51 -4.43
C THR A 242 21.01 -3.77 -5.53
N TRP A 243 21.04 -2.44 -5.55
CA TRP A 243 20.50 -1.62 -6.62
C TRP A 243 21.11 -1.93 -8.00
N ARG A 244 22.33 -2.53 -8.06
CA ARG A 244 22.94 -3.01 -9.32
C ARG A 244 22.16 -4.16 -9.93
N GLU A 245 21.55 -5.00 -9.11
CA GLU A 245 20.67 -6.09 -9.57
C GLU A 245 19.42 -5.56 -10.27
N LEU A 246 19.03 -4.32 -9.97
CA LEU A 246 17.94 -3.59 -10.64
C LEU A 246 18.38 -2.93 -11.96
N GLY A 247 19.66 -3.07 -12.35
CA GLY A 247 20.21 -2.60 -13.62
C GLY A 247 20.75 -1.17 -13.60
N PHE A 248 20.96 -0.59 -12.42
CA PHE A 248 21.53 0.74 -12.29
C PHE A 248 23.08 0.67 -12.23
N SER A 249 23.74 1.65 -12.86
CA SER A 249 25.19 1.66 -13.00
C SER A 249 25.92 2.30 -11.80
N SER A 250 25.23 3.20 -11.09
CA SER A 250 25.75 3.91 -9.92
C SER A 250 24.63 4.21 -8.93
N LEU A 251 24.96 4.58 -7.69
CA LEU A 251 24.00 5.02 -6.70
C LEU A 251 23.21 6.24 -7.20
N GLU A 252 23.86 7.20 -7.85
CA GLU A 252 23.16 8.38 -8.39
C GLU A 252 22.23 7.98 -9.56
N ASP A 253 22.62 7.06 -10.43
CA ASP A 253 21.75 6.51 -11.48
C ASP A 253 20.50 5.84 -10.87
N PHE A 254 20.65 5.15 -9.74
CA PHE A 254 19.53 4.57 -9.00
C PHE A 254 18.63 5.63 -8.35
N LEU A 255 19.20 6.64 -7.69
CA LEU A 255 18.42 7.70 -7.06
C LEU A 255 17.61 8.50 -8.08
N VAL A 256 18.22 8.85 -9.22
CA VAL A 256 17.53 9.60 -10.28
C VAL A 256 16.56 8.70 -11.05
N GLY A 257 17.02 7.52 -11.48
CA GLY A 257 16.22 6.66 -12.36
C GLY A 257 15.06 5.94 -11.66
N TYR A 258 15.24 5.54 -10.41
CA TYR A 258 14.20 4.85 -9.64
C TYR A 258 13.40 5.82 -8.79
N TRP A 259 14.02 6.51 -7.84
CA TRP A 259 13.30 7.28 -6.82
C TRP A 259 12.74 8.59 -7.35
N GLU A 260 13.57 9.43 -7.98
CA GLU A 260 13.06 10.68 -8.57
C GLU A 260 12.08 10.38 -9.72
N GLY A 261 12.39 9.37 -10.56
CA GLY A 261 11.51 8.90 -11.61
C GLY A 261 10.15 8.49 -11.09
N PHE A 262 10.10 7.74 -9.97
CA PHE A 262 8.86 7.32 -9.33
C PHE A 262 8.00 8.51 -8.84
N PHE A 263 8.61 9.52 -8.20
CA PHE A 263 7.87 10.69 -7.70
C PHE A 263 7.43 11.64 -8.83
N LEU A 264 8.13 11.65 -9.97
CA LEU A 264 7.80 12.47 -11.13
C LEU A 264 6.81 11.80 -12.10
N ASP A 265 6.61 10.48 -11.99
CA ASP A 265 5.75 9.71 -12.90
C ASP A 265 4.27 9.87 -12.53
N ASP A 266 3.63 10.95 -13.06
CA ASP A 266 2.20 11.20 -12.96
C ASP A 266 1.66 11.20 -11.50
N ARG A 267 2.43 11.79 -10.57
CA ARG A 267 2.03 11.96 -9.17
C ARG A 267 1.80 13.43 -8.85
N ASP A 268 0.56 13.73 -8.45
CA ASP A 268 0.20 15.07 -8.01
C ASP A 268 0.70 15.33 -6.58
N PRO A 269 1.42 16.43 -6.31
CA PRO A 269 1.94 16.77 -4.99
C PRO A 269 0.89 16.83 -3.89
N ASN A 270 -0.29 17.40 -4.15
CA ASN A 270 -1.37 17.46 -3.16
C ASN A 270 -1.95 16.08 -2.87
N ASN A 271 -2.04 15.20 -3.87
CA ASN A 271 -2.44 13.80 -3.66
C ASN A 271 -1.44 13.08 -2.75
N LEU A 272 -0.15 13.26 -2.98
CA LEU A 272 0.90 12.69 -2.11
C LEU A 272 0.75 13.21 -0.67
N LEU A 273 0.58 14.52 -0.49
CA LEU A 273 0.44 15.12 0.85
C LEU A 273 -0.85 14.68 1.57
N ALA A 274 -1.96 14.53 0.85
CA ALA A 274 -3.20 14.01 1.42
C ALA A 274 -3.02 12.57 1.93
N MET A 275 -2.37 11.70 1.13
CA MET A 275 -2.10 10.33 1.56
C MET A 275 -1.02 10.24 2.65
N LEU A 276 -0.01 11.13 2.66
CA LEU A 276 0.93 11.24 3.79
C LEU A 276 0.21 11.58 5.09
N TRP A 277 -0.78 12.47 5.03
CA TRP A 277 -1.60 12.78 6.19
C TRP A 277 -2.39 11.55 6.67
N THR A 278 -3.02 10.81 5.75
CA THR A 278 -3.74 9.57 6.05
C THR A 278 -2.81 8.56 6.74
N TRP A 279 -1.61 8.36 6.21
CA TRP A 279 -0.61 7.46 6.77
C TRP A 279 -0.17 7.90 8.17
N LYS A 280 0.28 9.14 8.29
CA LYS A 280 0.75 9.71 9.58
C LYS A 280 -0.27 9.53 10.71
N ASN A 281 -1.56 9.63 10.40
CA ASN A 281 -2.66 9.55 11.36
C ASN A 281 -3.33 8.15 11.40
N GLY A 282 -2.70 7.14 10.81
CA GLY A 282 -3.15 5.76 10.86
C GLY A 282 -3.12 5.21 12.30
N ASN A 283 -4.28 4.79 12.83
CA ASN A 283 -4.41 4.16 14.14
C ASN A 283 -5.77 3.47 14.25
N VAL A 284 -5.77 2.15 14.31
CA VAL A 284 -7.03 1.37 14.45
C VAL A 284 -7.68 1.56 15.83
N GLY A 285 -6.93 1.96 16.85
CA GLY A 285 -7.46 2.28 18.18
C GLY A 285 -8.45 3.45 18.18
N LEU A 286 -8.42 4.31 17.14
CA LEU A 286 -9.38 5.41 16.96
C LEU A 286 -10.73 4.95 16.40
N THR A 287 -10.90 3.67 16.10
CA THR A 287 -12.21 3.11 15.73
C THR A 287 -13.18 3.27 16.89
N PRO A 288 -14.44 3.71 16.66
CA PRO A 288 -15.43 3.88 17.72
C PRO A 288 -15.56 2.64 18.61
N GLY A 289 -15.56 2.85 19.93
CA GLY A 289 -15.64 1.79 20.95
C GLY A 289 -14.32 1.37 21.56
N PHE A 290 -13.17 1.83 21.02
CA PHE A 290 -11.86 1.49 21.57
C PHE A 290 -11.14 2.64 22.30
N ASP A 291 -11.67 3.87 22.24
CA ASP A 291 -11.22 5.06 22.99
C ASP A 291 -9.70 5.34 22.82
N GLY A 292 -9.17 5.11 21.61
CA GLY A 292 -7.76 5.31 21.29
C GLY A 292 -6.84 4.14 21.65
N SER A 293 -7.35 3.07 22.32
CA SER A 293 -6.53 1.91 22.69
C SER A 293 -6.28 1.00 21.49
N LEU A 294 -5.01 0.96 21.08
CA LEU A 294 -4.52 0.04 20.06
C LEU A 294 -4.72 -1.42 20.49
N GLU A 295 -4.34 -1.73 21.73
CA GLU A 295 -4.35 -3.08 22.29
C GLU A 295 -5.76 -3.67 22.33
N ARG A 296 -6.75 -2.86 22.76
CA ARG A 296 -8.17 -3.29 22.75
C ARG A 296 -8.70 -3.50 21.33
N ALA A 297 -8.31 -2.63 20.40
CA ALA A 297 -8.70 -2.78 19.00
C ALA A 297 -8.11 -4.07 18.38
N LEU A 298 -6.83 -4.33 18.59
CA LEU A 298 -6.17 -5.56 18.12
C LEU A 298 -6.74 -6.82 18.76
N ALA A 299 -7.03 -6.79 20.05
CA ALA A 299 -7.67 -7.92 20.77
C ALA A 299 -9.08 -8.25 20.26
N SER A 300 -9.75 -7.31 19.58
CA SER A 300 -11.08 -7.52 18.99
C SER A 300 -11.06 -8.25 17.65
N ILE A 301 -9.89 -8.40 17.02
CA ILE A 301 -9.75 -9.06 15.71
C ILE A 301 -10.05 -10.55 15.84
N GLN A 302 -11.08 -11.02 15.13
CA GLN A 302 -11.50 -12.42 15.12
C GLN A 302 -10.86 -13.20 13.98
N ALA A 303 -10.44 -12.53 12.93
CA ALA A 303 -9.85 -13.12 11.74
C ALA A 303 -8.57 -13.92 12.06
N LYS A 304 -8.37 -15.04 11.36
CA LYS A 304 -7.04 -15.68 11.33
C LYS A 304 -6.05 -14.75 10.64
N ALA A 305 -4.87 -14.58 11.21
CA ALA A 305 -3.91 -13.62 10.72
C ALA A 305 -2.51 -14.23 10.52
N ILE A 306 -1.85 -13.83 9.43
CA ILE A 306 -0.39 -13.89 9.31
C ILE A 306 0.08 -12.44 9.12
N VAL A 307 0.78 -11.91 10.12
CA VAL A 307 1.38 -10.57 10.09
C VAL A 307 2.82 -10.69 9.60
N MET A 308 3.19 -9.96 8.55
CA MET A 308 4.45 -10.18 7.86
C MET A 308 5.30 -8.90 7.75
N PRO A 309 6.04 -8.49 8.81
CA PRO A 309 7.05 -7.43 8.67
C PRO A 309 8.22 -7.89 7.80
N ALA A 310 8.92 -6.94 7.17
CA ALA A 310 10.21 -7.24 6.58
C ALA A 310 11.34 -7.02 7.60
N GLU A 311 12.30 -7.95 7.65
CA GLU A 311 13.38 -8.01 8.67
C GLU A 311 14.12 -6.67 8.86
N LYS A 312 14.26 -5.91 7.78
CA LYS A 312 15.03 -4.65 7.79
C LYS A 312 14.21 -3.46 7.31
N ASP A 313 12.91 -3.50 7.56
CA ASP A 313 12.03 -2.36 7.27
C ASP A 313 12.37 -1.20 8.23
N LEU A 314 12.55 0.00 7.68
CA LEU A 314 12.85 1.20 8.46
C LEU A 314 11.60 2.02 8.80
N TYR A 315 10.47 1.79 8.10
CA TYR A 315 9.20 2.44 8.40
C TYR A 315 8.39 1.67 9.43
N PHE A 316 8.34 0.34 9.24
CA PHE A 316 7.57 -0.61 10.02
C PHE A 316 8.52 -1.72 10.47
N PRO A 317 9.35 -1.43 11.49
CA PRO A 317 10.33 -2.39 11.99
C PRO A 317 9.58 -3.59 12.61
N PRO A 318 10.14 -4.81 12.50
CA PRO A 318 9.51 -6.03 13.03
C PRO A 318 9.03 -5.92 14.47
N GLU A 319 9.73 -5.13 15.28
CA GLU A 319 9.40 -4.91 16.69
C GLU A 319 8.02 -4.26 16.89
N ASP A 320 7.61 -3.37 15.97
CA ASP A 320 6.29 -2.72 16.03
C ASP A 320 5.19 -3.79 15.80
N GLU A 321 5.35 -4.65 14.78
CA GLU A 321 4.36 -5.69 14.47
C GLU A 321 4.43 -6.89 15.43
N GLU A 322 5.59 -7.18 16.03
CA GLU A 322 5.69 -8.14 17.12
C GLU A 322 4.85 -7.69 18.31
N TYR A 323 4.98 -6.42 18.71
CA TYR A 323 4.13 -5.82 19.74
C TYR A 323 2.65 -5.92 19.38
N GLU A 324 2.26 -5.48 18.18
CA GLU A 324 0.87 -5.49 17.72
C GLU A 324 0.29 -6.91 17.67
N THR A 325 1.05 -7.87 17.13
CA THR A 325 0.63 -9.28 17.02
C THR A 325 0.42 -9.94 18.38
N SER A 326 1.15 -9.50 19.41
CA SER A 326 1.01 -10.05 20.77
C SER A 326 -0.38 -9.86 21.38
N PHE A 327 -1.16 -8.89 20.89
CA PHE A 327 -2.55 -8.66 21.33
C PHE A 327 -3.59 -9.36 20.47
N MET A 328 -3.21 -9.96 19.35
CA MET A 328 -4.14 -10.56 18.40
C MET A 328 -4.34 -12.07 18.72
N PRO A 329 -5.56 -12.52 19.05
CA PRO A 329 -5.76 -13.90 19.57
C PRO A 329 -5.49 -15.00 18.53
N ASN A 330 -5.64 -14.71 17.23
CA ASN A 330 -5.54 -15.68 16.14
C ASN A 330 -4.42 -15.33 15.13
N ALA A 331 -3.38 -14.64 15.58
CA ALA A 331 -2.32 -14.18 14.70
C ALA A 331 -1.01 -14.97 14.85
N LYS A 332 -0.29 -15.05 13.74
CA LYS A 332 1.11 -15.52 13.69
C LYS A 332 1.97 -14.42 13.07
N LEU A 333 3.09 -14.14 13.71
CA LEU A 333 4.12 -13.29 13.14
C LEU A 333 5.00 -14.12 12.18
N ARG A 334 5.27 -13.58 10.99
CA ARG A 334 6.16 -14.21 10.00
C ARG A 334 7.04 -13.17 9.35
N ILE A 335 8.25 -13.02 9.82
CA ILE A 335 9.19 -12.02 9.29
C ILE A 335 9.63 -12.43 7.87
N ILE A 336 9.53 -11.50 6.90
CA ILE A 336 10.08 -11.65 5.55
C ILE A 336 11.59 -11.43 5.65
N PRO A 337 12.43 -12.46 5.40
CA PRO A 337 13.88 -12.34 5.57
C PRO A 337 14.50 -11.54 4.42
N GLY A 338 15.63 -10.90 4.66
CA GLY A 338 16.44 -10.31 3.60
C GLY A 338 16.77 -8.84 3.79
N VAL A 339 17.29 -8.23 2.73
CA VAL A 339 17.86 -6.87 2.77
C VAL A 339 17.03 -5.82 2.05
N TRP A 340 15.88 -6.19 1.51
CA TRP A 340 15.06 -5.28 0.69
C TRP A 340 14.30 -4.23 1.52
N GLY A 341 14.29 -4.34 2.84
CA GLY A 341 13.57 -3.43 3.73
C GLY A 341 12.08 -3.38 3.38
N HIS A 342 11.50 -2.18 3.36
CA HIS A 342 10.09 -2.01 3.03
C HIS A 342 9.70 -2.54 1.64
N LEU A 343 10.65 -2.46 0.68
CA LEU A 343 10.40 -2.90 -0.70
C LEU A 343 10.35 -4.44 -0.85
N ALA A 344 10.58 -5.22 0.21
CA ALA A 344 10.29 -6.66 0.22
C ALA A 344 8.82 -6.95 -0.14
N GLY A 345 7.89 -6.06 0.25
CA GLY A 345 6.45 -6.18 -0.07
C GLY A 345 6.06 -5.66 -1.47
N SER A 346 7.00 -5.17 -2.28
CA SER A 346 6.69 -4.51 -3.56
C SER A 346 6.55 -5.45 -4.76
N GLY A 347 6.92 -6.72 -4.62
CA GLY A 347 7.00 -7.67 -5.73
C GLY A 347 8.22 -7.48 -6.65
N LEU A 348 9.18 -6.62 -6.28
CA LEU A 348 10.41 -6.40 -7.04
C LEU A 348 11.40 -7.56 -6.89
N ASN A 349 11.51 -8.11 -5.69
CA ASN A 349 12.34 -9.28 -5.41
C ASN A 349 11.52 -10.58 -5.56
N PRO A 350 11.86 -11.46 -6.49
CA PRO A 350 11.13 -12.72 -6.69
C PRO A 350 11.13 -13.65 -5.47
N VAL A 351 12.17 -13.59 -4.63
CA VAL A 351 12.28 -14.41 -3.41
C VAL A 351 11.26 -13.96 -2.38
N ASP A 352 11.20 -12.66 -2.11
CA ASP A 352 10.23 -12.08 -1.17
C ASP A 352 8.80 -12.23 -1.71
N ALA A 353 8.59 -12.00 -3.01
CA ALA A 353 7.30 -12.20 -3.67
C ALA A 353 6.78 -13.63 -3.50
N LYS A 354 7.66 -14.64 -3.68
CA LYS A 354 7.29 -16.03 -3.46
C LYS A 354 6.99 -16.31 -1.99
N PHE A 355 7.77 -15.76 -1.06
CA PHE A 355 7.58 -15.96 0.38
C PHE A 355 6.20 -15.42 0.83
N ILE A 356 5.79 -14.27 0.30
CA ILE A 356 4.47 -13.68 0.56
C ILE A 356 3.37 -14.54 -0.09
N ASP A 357 3.55 -14.96 -1.34
CA ASP A 357 2.57 -15.80 -2.05
C ASP A 357 2.33 -17.15 -1.34
N ASP A 358 3.40 -17.78 -0.85
CA ASP A 358 3.31 -19.02 -0.07
C ASP A 358 2.52 -18.80 1.23
N ALA A 359 2.70 -17.67 1.90
CA ALA A 359 1.92 -17.32 3.09
C ALA A 359 0.44 -17.08 2.78
N VAL A 360 0.12 -16.44 1.65
CA VAL A 360 -1.26 -16.28 1.17
C VAL A 360 -1.91 -17.65 0.94
N LYS A 361 -1.21 -18.57 0.26
CA LYS A 361 -1.70 -19.94 0.00
C LYS A 361 -1.94 -20.71 1.30
N GLU A 362 -1.00 -20.63 2.26
CA GLU A 362 -1.15 -21.27 3.56
C GLU A 362 -2.38 -20.77 4.29
N LEU A 363 -2.53 -19.44 4.36
CA LEU A 363 -3.63 -18.82 5.10
C LEU A 363 -4.99 -19.13 4.47
N LEU A 364 -5.08 -19.17 3.14
CA LEU A 364 -6.33 -19.50 2.43
C LEU A 364 -6.72 -20.98 2.58
N ASN A 365 -5.76 -21.87 2.84
CA ASN A 365 -5.99 -23.30 3.04
C ASN A 365 -6.18 -23.71 4.51
N SER A 366 -6.13 -22.73 5.46
CA SER A 366 -6.19 -23.00 6.92
C SER A 366 -7.62 -22.98 7.48
#